data_18aa7653276ebda8e578be8b2e5fd73d
#
_entry.id   18aa7653276ebda8e578be8b2e5fd73d
#
_cell.length_a   1.000
_cell.length_b   1.000
_cell.length_c   1.000
_cell.angle_alpha   90.00
_cell.angle_beta   90.00
_cell.angle_gamma   90.00
#
_symmetry.space_group_name_H-M   'P 1'
#
loop_
_entity.id
_entity.type
_entity.pdbx_description
1 polymer ?
#
loop_
_entity_poly.entity_id
_entity_poly.type
_entity_poly.pdbx_seq_one_letter_code
_entity_poly.pdbx_strand_id
1 'polypeptide(L)'
;MNDFDAFPPTALSLEIAGAELAITPIRVGEIPALLAAVRPFAHRLVGADPDWLGLLADHGEALITGIAVASRRPQEWVAGLAMDDAIRLAAALFEVNADFFVQRVVPAIQHAAARINAQMSGPLAGLTPSTV
;
A
#
# COMPACT_ATOMS: atom_id res chain seq x y z
N MET A 1 4.42 16.49 -27.99
CA MET A 1 4.14 16.30 -27.52
C MET A 1 3.62 16.16 -26.94
N ASN A 2 3.98 16.23 -26.61
CA ASN A 2 2.90 16.04 -26.34
C ASN A 2 2.54 16.26 -24.99
N ASP A 3 1.29 16.41 -24.73
CA ASP A 3 0.81 16.73 -23.42
C ASP A 3 1.11 15.64 -22.42
N PHE A 4 1.25 14.45 -22.90
CA PHE A 4 1.58 13.35 -22.03
C PHE A 4 2.94 13.49 -21.42
N ASP A 5 3.84 14.02 -22.17
CA ASP A 5 5.17 14.25 -21.64
C ASP A 5 5.16 15.32 -20.56
N ALA A 6 4.15 16.16 -20.59
CA ALA A 6 4.05 17.21 -19.59
C ALA A 6 3.54 16.70 -18.26
N PHE A 7 2.97 15.47 -18.23
CA PHE A 7 2.36 14.96 -17.02
C PHE A 7 2.97 13.69 -16.47
N PRO A 8 4.21 13.43 -16.64
CA PRO A 8 4.79 12.25 -16.02
C PRO A 8 5.20 12.49 -14.59
N PRO A 9 4.79 13.53 -13.97
CA PRO A 9 5.36 13.96 -12.70
C PRO A 9 5.20 12.97 -11.56
N THR A 10 4.52 11.86 -11.81
CA THR A 10 4.40 10.85 -10.78
C THR A 10 5.61 9.95 -10.68
N ALA A 11 6.59 10.13 -11.57
CA ALA A 11 7.81 9.35 -11.50
C ALA A 11 8.85 10.08 -10.66
N LEU A 12 9.56 9.31 -9.84
CA LEU A 12 10.65 9.83 -9.02
C LEU A 12 11.88 8.99 -9.27
N SER A 13 13.04 9.60 -9.27
CA SER A 13 14.29 8.86 -9.33
C SER A 13 14.94 8.89 -7.96
N LEU A 14 15.37 7.75 -7.48
CA LEU A 14 15.89 7.61 -6.13
C LEU A 14 17.06 6.65 -6.13
N GLU A 15 18.15 7.04 -5.48
CA GLU A 15 19.29 6.15 -5.35
C GLU A 15 19.20 5.39 -4.03
N ILE A 16 19.17 4.05 -4.13
CA ILE A 16 19.06 3.19 -2.97
C ILE A 16 20.12 2.11 -3.09
N ALA A 17 20.97 2.01 -2.11
CA ALA A 17 22.00 0.95 -2.04
C ALA A 17 22.84 0.90 -3.30
N GLY A 18 23.18 2.06 -3.84
CA GLY A 18 24.02 2.13 -5.04
C GLY A 18 23.31 1.91 -6.35
N ALA A 19 22.00 1.68 -6.31
CA ALA A 19 21.22 1.49 -7.53
C ALA A 19 20.25 2.64 -7.69
N GLU A 20 20.13 3.13 -8.92
CA GLU A 20 19.17 4.18 -9.21
C GLU A 20 17.85 3.56 -9.60
N LEU A 21 16.81 3.91 -8.88
CA LEU A 21 15.47 3.34 -9.08
C LEU A 21 14.53 4.39 -9.62
N ALA A 22 13.76 4.02 -10.63
CA ALA A 22 12.65 4.85 -11.08
C ALA A 22 11.42 4.42 -10.28
N ILE A 23 10.92 5.32 -9.47
CA ILE A 23 9.75 5.07 -8.63
C ILE A 23 8.53 5.53 -9.42
N THR A 24 7.73 4.59 -9.86
CA THR A 24 6.60 4.87 -10.74
C THR A 24 5.32 4.35 -10.13
N PRO A 25 4.16 4.82 -10.61
CA PRO A 25 2.88 4.34 -10.09
C PRO A 25 2.71 2.84 -10.29
N ILE A 26 1.87 2.26 -9.45
CA ILE A 26 1.56 0.84 -9.49
C ILE A 26 0.82 0.51 -10.77
N ARG A 27 1.16 -0.62 -11.37
CA ARG A 27 0.50 -1.10 -12.58
C ARG A 27 -0.64 -2.04 -12.23
N VAL A 28 -1.59 -2.14 -13.14
CA VAL A 28 -2.77 -2.98 -12.93
C VAL A 28 -2.39 -4.40 -12.56
N GLY A 29 -1.42 -4.97 -13.25
CA GLY A 29 -1.03 -6.35 -12.97
C GLY A 29 -0.39 -6.56 -11.61
N GLU A 30 0.05 -5.48 -10.97
CA GLU A 30 0.69 -5.56 -9.66
C GLU A 30 -0.31 -5.40 -8.52
N ILE A 31 -1.52 -4.96 -8.82
CA ILE A 31 -2.49 -4.63 -7.79
C ILE A 31 -2.87 -5.83 -6.92
N PRO A 32 -3.17 -7.01 -7.47
CA PRO A 32 -3.57 -8.12 -6.60
C PRO A 32 -2.50 -8.49 -5.59
N ALA A 33 -1.24 -8.57 -6.02
CA ALA A 33 -0.16 -8.91 -5.11
C ALA A 33 0.06 -7.81 -4.08
N LEU A 34 -0.03 -6.56 -4.51
CA LEU A 34 0.16 -5.43 -3.61
C LEU A 34 -0.94 -5.38 -2.57
N LEU A 35 -2.20 -5.57 -2.99
CA LEU A 35 -3.32 -5.57 -2.03
C LEU A 35 -3.16 -6.67 -1.00
N ALA A 36 -2.76 -7.86 -1.44
CA ALA A 36 -2.53 -8.96 -0.51
C ALA A 36 -1.45 -8.61 0.50
N ALA A 37 -0.39 -7.95 0.04
CA ALA A 37 0.72 -7.61 0.92
C ALA A 37 0.35 -6.52 1.92
N VAL A 38 -0.38 -5.49 1.49
CA VAL A 38 -0.66 -4.34 2.37
C VAL A 38 -1.88 -4.55 3.25
N ARG A 39 -2.69 -5.56 2.97
CA ARG A 39 -3.93 -5.76 3.71
C ARG A 39 -3.75 -5.76 5.23
N PRO A 40 -2.73 -6.41 5.79
CA PRO A 40 -2.59 -6.43 7.25
C PRO A 40 -2.39 -5.06 7.87
N PHE A 41 -1.86 -4.10 7.12
CA PHE A 41 -1.57 -2.79 7.69
C PHE A 41 -2.16 -1.64 6.88
N ALA A 42 -3.10 -1.92 5.99
CA ALA A 42 -3.66 -0.88 5.12
C ALA A 42 -4.26 0.27 5.92
N HIS A 43 -4.87 -0.04 7.06
CA HIS A 43 -5.50 1.00 7.88
C HIS A 43 -4.48 1.97 8.47
N ARG A 44 -3.21 1.63 8.46
CA ARG A 44 -2.16 2.49 8.98
C ARG A 44 -1.54 3.36 7.88
N LEU A 45 -2.03 3.22 6.66
CA LEU A 45 -1.54 4.01 5.52
C LEU A 45 -2.38 5.25 5.28
N VAL A 46 -3.05 5.75 6.32
CA VAL A 46 -3.83 6.98 6.21
C VAL A 46 -2.95 8.15 6.63
N GLY A 47 -3.19 9.29 6.04
CA GLY A 47 -2.40 10.46 6.34
C GLY A 47 -1.21 10.60 5.41
N ALA A 48 -0.49 11.69 5.60
CA ALA A 48 0.59 12.04 4.68
C ALA A 48 1.92 11.37 5.00
N ASP A 49 2.06 10.84 6.21
CA ASP A 49 3.36 10.38 6.68
C ASP A 49 3.19 9.15 7.58
N PRO A 50 2.99 7.98 6.97
CA PRO A 50 2.84 6.76 7.76
C PRO A 50 4.09 6.48 8.61
N ASP A 51 3.88 5.79 9.71
CA ASP A 51 4.94 5.39 10.62
C ASP A 51 5.65 4.16 10.07
N TRP A 52 6.59 4.37 9.17
CA TRP A 52 7.26 3.27 8.49
C TRP A 52 8.03 2.38 9.44
N LEU A 53 8.67 2.97 10.46
CA LEU A 53 9.41 2.18 11.41
C LEU A 53 8.49 1.26 12.21
N GLY A 54 7.36 1.79 12.67
CA GLY A 54 6.37 0.97 13.36
C GLY A 54 5.83 -0.13 12.48
N LEU A 55 5.60 0.16 11.19
CA LEU A 55 5.14 -0.85 10.27
C LEU A 55 6.17 -1.95 10.08
N LEU A 56 7.44 -1.60 9.99
CA LEU A 56 8.49 -2.61 9.90
C LEU A 56 8.52 -3.49 11.15
N ALA A 57 8.30 -2.90 12.31
CA ALA A 57 8.32 -3.65 13.56
C ALA A 57 7.11 -4.60 13.64
N ASP A 58 5.95 -4.14 13.24
CA ASP A 58 4.71 -4.89 13.43
C ASP A 58 4.36 -5.79 12.25
N HIS A 59 4.70 -5.37 11.04
CA HIS A 59 4.31 -6.06 9.82
C HIS A 59 5.46 -6.14 8.83
N GLY A 60 6.64 -6.48 9.34
CA GLY A 60 7.86 -6.42 8.54
C GLY A 60 7.80 -7.21 7.25
N GLU A 61 7.38 -8.47 7.33
CA GLU A 61 7.34 -9.30 6.13
C GLU A 61 6.34 -8.77 5.11
N ALA A 62 5.18 -8.36 5.58
CA ALA A 62 4.16 -7.82 4.68
C ALA A 62 4.65 -6.53 4.03
N LEU A 63 5.31 -5.70 4.80
CA LEU A 63 5.84 -4.45 4.25
C LEU A 63 6.94 -4.72 3.22
N ILE A 64 7.83 -5.66 3.52
CA ILE A 64 8.89 -6.04 2.58
C ILE A 64 8.28 -6.55 1.27
N THR A 65 7.26 -7.38 1.38
CA THR A 65 6.58 -7.89 0.20
C THR A 65 5.95 -6.76 -0.60
N GLY A 66 5.28 -5.83 0.09
CA GLY A 66 4.67 -4.70 -0.58
C GLY A 66 5.69 -3.82 -1.29
N ILE A 67 6.81 -3.55 -0.63
CA ILE A 67 7.87 -2.76 -1.24
C ILE A 67 8.44 -3.48 -2.46
N ALA A 68 8.64 -4.80 -2.35
CA ALA A 68 9.19 -5.58 -3.45
C ALA A 68 8.27 -5.52 -4.67
N VAL A 69 6.97 -5.68 -4.45
CA VAL A 69 6.00 -5.60 -5.54
C VAL A 69 6.01 -4.20 -6.17
N ALA A 70 5.94 -3.18 -5.35
CA ALA A 70 5.81 -1.82 -5.83
C ALA A 70 7.09 -1.31 -6.50
N SER A 71 8.25 -1.76 -6.05
CA SER A 71 9.52 -1.36 -6.63
C SER A 71 9.98 -2.28 -7.74
N ARG A 72 9.30 -3.41 -7.93
CA ARG A 72 9.62 -4.43 -8.93
C ARG A 72 11.01 -5.00 -8.71
N ARG A 73 11.34 -5.22 -7.42
CA ARG A 73 12.62 -5.80 -7.01
C ARG A 73 12.36 -7.07 -6.22
N PRO A 74 13.32 -7.98 -6.19
CA PRO A 74 13.16 -9.23 -5.42
C PRO A 74 13.03 -8.92 -3.93
N GLN A 75 12.29 -9.78 -3.23
CA GLN A 75 12.15 -9.61 -1.79
C GLN A 75 13.49 -9.65 -1.06
N GLU A 76 14.40 -10.50 -1.53
CA GLU A 76 15.71 -10.59 -0.91
C GLU A 76 16.48 -9.27 -1.00
N TRP A 77 16.33 -8.59 -2.13
CA TRP A 77 16.99 -7.30 -2.30
C TRP A 77 16.45 -6.29 -1.29
N VAL A 78 15.13 -6.26 -1.14
CA VAL A 78 14.50 -5.33 -0.19
C VAL A 78 14.89 -5.69 1.24
N ALA A 79 14.86 -6.97 1.58
CA ALA A 79 15.17 -7.41 2.92
C ALA A 79 16.63 -7.12 3.29
N GLY A 80 17.50 -7.04 2.30
CA GLY A 80 18.90 -6.74 2.53
C GLY A 80 19.24 -5.27 2.63
N LEU A 81 18.27 -4.37 2.45
CA LEU A 81 18.52 -2.95 2.53
C LEU A 81 18.80 -2.51 3.96
N ALA A 82 19.61 -1.46 4.11
CA ALA A 82 19.71 -0.78 5.39
C ALA A 82 18.35 -0.21 5.75
N MET A 83 18.08 -0.10 7.05
CA MET A 83 16.76 0.32 7.50
C MET A 83 16.36 1.68 6.95
N ASP A 84 17.29 2.63 6.96
CA ASP A 84 16.98 3.96 6.44
C ASP A 84 16.70 3.94 4.94
N ASP A 85 17.39 3.09 4.19
CA ASP A 85 17.13 2.94 2.75
C ASP A 85 15.75 2.32 2.52
N ALA A 86 15.39 1.33 3.31
CA ALA A 86 14.09 0.69 3.18
C ALA A 86 12.97 1.70 3.48
N ILE A 87 13.16 2.53 4.50
CA ILE A 87 12.16 3.53 4.85
C ILE A 87 12.08 4.60 3.76
N ARG A 88 13.21 5.04 3.23
CA ARG A 88 13.21 6.01 2.14
C ARG A 88 12.47 5.47 0.93
N LEU A 89 12.70 4.20 0.60
CA LEU A 89 12.04 3.57 -0.54
C LEU A 89 10.55 3.44 -0.30
N ALA A 90 10.16 3.00 0.89
CA ALA A 90 8.74 2.88 1.23
C ALA A 90 8.05 4.24 1.14
N ALA A 91 8.67 5.26 1.69
CA ALA A 91 8.10 6.61 1.67
C ALA A 91 7.96 7.13 0.24
N ALA A 92 8.96 6.89 -0.60
CA ALA A 92 8.90 7.34 -1.98
C ALA A 92 7.80 6.61 -2.76
N LEU A 93 7.69 5.30 -2.56
CA LEU A 93 6.63 4.53 -3.20
C LEU A 93 5.26 5.00 -2.76
N PHE A 94 5.11 5.27 -1.47
CA PHE A 94 3.84 5.77 -0.96
C PHE A 94 3.53 7.15 -1.53
N GLU A 95 4.51 8.03 -1.58
CA GLU A 95 4.30 9.38 -2.07
C GLU A 95 3.81 9.39 -3.51
N VAL A 96 4.45 8.58 -4.36
CA VAL A 96 4.07 8.51 -5.76
C VAL A 96 2.67 7.94 -5.93
N ASN A 97 2.25 7.06 -5.00
CA ASN A 97 0.97 6.39 -5.10
C ASN A 97 -0.01 6.82 -4.01
N ALA A 98 0.24 7.97 -3.36
CA ALA A 98 -0.53 8.35 -2.18
C ALA A 98 -2.03 8.42 -2.45
N ASP A 99 -2.41 9.04 -3.56
CA ASP A 99 -3.84 9.16 -3.88
C ASP A 99 -4.47 7.80 -4.04
N PHE A 100 -3.77 6.90 -4.71
CA PHE A 100 -4.27 5.55 -4.92
C PHE A 100 -4.47 4.82 -3.59
N PHE A 101 -3.44 4.85 -2.73
CA PHE A 101 -3.54 4.15 -1.46
C PHE A 101 -4.61 4.73 -0.56
N VAL A 102 -4.60 6.06 -0.38
CA VAL A 102 -5.49 6.68 0.58
C VAL A 102 -6.93 6.69 0.08
N GLN A 103 -7.14 6.92 -1.21
CA GLN A 103 -8.48 7.10 -1.75
C GLN A 103 -9.08 5.82 -2.31
N ARG A 104 -8.27 4.80 -2.58
CA ARG A 104 -8.77 3.58 -3.23
C ARG A 104 -8.48 2.33 -2.44
N VAL A 105 -7.22 2.13 -2.05
CA VAL A 105 -6.82 0.87 -1.42
C VAL A 105 -7.38 0.75 -0.02
N VAL A 106 -7.11 1.73 0.82
CA VAL A 106 -7.57 1.68 2.22
C VAL A 106 -9.08 1.62 2.30
N PRO A 107 -9.83 2.51 1.62
CA PRO A 107 -11.29 2.42 1.68
C PRO A 107 -11.83 1.10 1.13
N ALA A 108 -11.22 0.55 0.08
CA ALA A 108 -11.70 -0.70 -0.49
C ALA A 108 -11.56 -1.84 0.49
N ILE A 109 -10.44 -1.91 1.20
CA ILE A 109 -10.21 -2.95 2.20
C ILE A 109 -11.15 -2.77 3.37
N GLN A 110 -11.33 -1.54 3.83
CA GLN A 110 -12.25 -1.25 4.93
C GLN A 110 -13.68 -1.58 4.55
N HIS A 111 -14.06 -1.27 3.33
CA HIS A 111 -15.42 -1.55 2.86
C HIS A 111 -15.67 -3.06 2.80
N ALA A 112 -14.71 -3.82 2.33
CA ALA A 112 -14.84 -5.27 2.28
C ALA A 112 -14.99 -5.85 3.68
N ALA A 113 -14.20 -5.36 4.63
CA ALA A 113 -14.31 -5.81 6.00
C ALA A 113 -15.68 -5.45 6.60
N ALA A 114 -16.16 -4.26 6.31
CA ALA A 114 -17.47 -3.84 6.80
C ALA A 114 -18.58 -4.70 6.23
N ARG A 115 -18.48 -5.09 4.95
CA ARG A 115 -19.48 -5.95 4.35
C ARG A 115 -19.49 -7.33 4.99
N ILE A 116 -18.32 -7.86 5.29
CA ILE A 116 -18.23 -9.16 5.95
C ILE A 116 -18.88 -9.07 7.32
N ASN A 117 -18.57 -8.03 8.07
CA ASN A 117 -19.18 -7.85 9.40
C ASN A 117 -20.69 -7.70 9.30
N ALA A 118 -21.16 -6.96 8.31
CA ALA A 118 -22.60 -6.79 8.14
C ALA A 118 -23.27 -8.10 7.82
N GLN A 119 -22.64 -8.94 7.00
CA GLN A 119 -23.21 -10.24 6.69
C GLN A 119 -23.24 -11.16 7.91
N MET A 120 -22.22 -11.08 8.74
CA MET A 120 -22.17 -11.94 9.94
C MET A 120 -23.17 -11.52 10.98
N SER A 121 -23.43 -10.23 11.12
CA SER A 121 -24.37 -9.74 12.12
C SER A 121 -25.73 -9.38 11.53
N GLY A 122 -25.87 -9.41 10.21
CA GLY A 122 -27.09 -9.01 9.55
C GLY A 122 -28.32 -9.78 9.97
N PRO A 123 -28.27 -11.10 10.05
CA PRO A 123 -29.46 -11.86 10.47
C PRO A 123 -29.96 -11.48 11.85
N LEU A 124 -29.04 -11.26 12.77
CA LEU A 124 -29.41 -10.85 14.11
C LEU A 124 -30.04 -9.47 14.12
N ALA A 125 -29.42 -8.58 13.42
CA ALA A 125 -29.92 -7.22 13.32
C ALA A 125 -31.28 -7.19 12.64
N GLY A 126 -31.46 -8.04 11.65
CA GLY A 126 -32.71 -8.13 10.95
C GLY A 126 -33.83 -8.68 11.81
N LEU A 127 -33.48 -9.61 12.68
CA LEU A 127 -34.49 -10.24 13.56
C LEU A 127 -34.99 -9.26 14.61
N THR A 128 -34.11 -8.48 15.15
CA THR A 128 -34.47 -7.59 16.24
C THR A 128 -35.56 -6.60 15.86
N PRO A 129 -35.46 -5.88 14.78
CA PRO A 129 -36.50 -4.94 14.42
C PRO A 129 -37.81 -5.62 14.08
N SER A 130 -37.74 -6.78 13.53
CA SER A 130 -38.97 -7.44 13.08
C SER A 130 -39.85 -7.87 14.20
N THR A 131 -39.34 -7.93 15.41
CA THR A 131 -40.15 -8.31 16.54
C THR A 131 -41.00 -7.16 17.06
N VAL A 132 -40.70 -6.00 16.60
CA VAL A 132 -41.45 -4.82 16.98
C VAL A 132 -42.64 -4.64 16.07
#